data_d2a0a9a7de55e31664e023db7625b887
#
_entry.id   d2a0a9a7de55e31664e023db7625b887
#
_cell.length_a   1.000
_cell.length_b   1.000
_cell.length_c   1.000
_cell.angle_alpha   90.00
_cell.angle_beta   90.00
_cell.angle_gamma   90.00
#
_symmetry.space_group_name_H-M   'P 1'
#
loop_
_entity.id
_entity.type
_entity.pdbx_description
1 polymer ?
#
loop_
_entity_poly.entity_id
_entity_poly.type
_entity_poly.pdbx_seq_one_letter_code
_entity_poly.pdbx_strand_id
1 'polypeptide(L)'
;MEEIRTAANAVFTELGPGHSEVTYQSALKVELESHSDTLRVLTEVTFPIMYKDVPVGFQRADMIWQKKSGQNLLLELKAVQNVPPIVVHQVKRYLSHFPFAKLDVGAIVNFHPSEVQVHCVTVD
;
A
#
# COMPACT_ATOMS: atom_id res chain seq x y z
N MET A 1 -6.50 -0.70 10.39
CA MET A 1 -7.04 -1.24 9.13
C MET A 1 -8.40 -0.69 8.75
N GLU A 2 -9.22 -0.34 9.71
CA GLU A 2 -10.55 0.21 9.40
C GLU A 2 -10.48 1.49 8.58
N GLU A 3 -9.53 2.35 8.87
CA GLU A 3 -9.35 3.60 8.13
C GLU A 3 -9.03 3.35 6.65
N ILE A 4 -8.19 2.36 6.38
CA ILE A 4 -7.84 1.97 5.02
C ILE A 4 -9.05 1.36 4.32
N ARG A 5 -9.76 0.49 5.01
CA ARG A 5 -10.97 -0.15 4.47
C ARG A 5 -12.03 0.87 4.14
N THR A 6 -12.25 1.83 5.02
CA THR A 6 -13.20 2.92 4.81
C THR A 6 -12.81 3.77 3.60
N ALA A 7 -11.55 4.15 3.49
CA ALA A 7 -11.05 4.96 2.38
C ALA A 7 -11.17 4.20 1.05
N ALA A 8 -10.77 2.94 1.04
CA ALA A 8 -10.83 2.12 -0.17
C ALA A 8 -12.28 1.87 -0.62
N ASN A 9 -13.20 1.67 0.33
CA ASN A 9 -14.61 1.51 0.01
C ASN A 9 -15.22 2.80 -0.53
N ALA A 10 -14.80 3.97 -0.03
CA ALA A 10 -15.24 5.26 -0.57
C ALA A 10 -14.82 5.40 -2.04
N VAL A 11 -13.58 5.03 -2.35
CA VAL A 11 -13.07 5.02 -3.72
C VAL A 11 -13.90 4.09 -4.60
N PHE A 12 -14.13 2.87 -4.14
CA PHE A 12 -14.84 1.87 -4.93
C PHE A 12 -16.32 2.23 -5.14
N THR A 13 -16.95 2.83 -4.15
CA THR A 13 -18.33 3.29 -4.25
C THR A 13 -18.46 4.36 -5.35
N GLU A 14 -17.49 5.26 -5.44
CA GLU A 14 -17.50 6.34 -6.41
C GLU A 14 -17.10 5.87 -7.81
N LEU A 15 -16.01 5.11 -7.93
CA LEU A 15 -15.44 4.71 -9.21
C LEU A 15 -16.00 3.41 -9.78
N GLY A 16 -16.40 2.49 -8.94
CA GLY A 16 -16.83 1.17 -9.36
C GLY A 16 -15.68 0.27 -9.81
N PRO A 17 -16.01 -0.93 -10.33
CA PRO A 17 -15.01 -1.91 -10.75
C PRO A 17 -14.42 -1.59 -12.12
N GLY A 18 -13.29 -2.24 -12.44
CA GLY A 18 -12.74 -2.28 -13.80
C GLY A 18 -11.72 -1.21 -14.14
N HIS A 19 -11.29 -0.41 -13.16
CA HIS A 19 -10.23 0.56 -13.39
C HIS A 19 -8.85 -0.07 -13.19
N SER A 20 -7.81 0.61 -13.70
CA SER A 20 -6.43 0.17 -13.49
C SER A 20 -5.97 0.40 -12.05
N GLU A 21 -4.92 -0.31 -11.65
CA GLU A 21 -4.31 -0.11 -10.32
C GLU A 21 -3.88 1.33 -10.11
N VAL A 22 -3.33 1.97 -11.14
CA VAL A 22 -2.87 3.37 -11.05
C VAL A 22 -4.04 4.33 -10.78
N THR A 23 -5.19 4.09 -11.40
CA THR A 23 -6.38 4.90 -11.17
C THR A 23 -6.86 4.77 -9.72
N TYR A 24 -6.94 3.54 -9.21
CA TYR A 24 -7.32 3.31 -7.82
C TYR A 24 -6.30 3.90 -6.85
N GLN A 25 -5.02 3.80 -7.17
CA GLN A 25 -3.95 4.38 -6.35
C GLN A 25 -4.11 5.89 -6.23
N SER A 26 -4.34 6.58 -7.35
CA SER A 26 -4.52 8.04 -7.37
C SER A 26 -5.75 8.46 -6.56
N ALA A 27 -6.84 7.72 -6.69
CA ALA A 27 -8.07 8.01 -5.94
C ALA A 27 -7.89 7.75 -4.44
N LEU A 28 -7.23 6.64 -4.08
CA LEU A 28 -6.98 6.33 -2.68
C LEU A 28 -6.07 7.37 -2.03
N LYS A 29 -5.10 7.88 -2.77
CA LYS A 29 -4.24 8.98 -2.29
C LYS A 29 -5.07 10.19 -1.92
N VAL A 30 -6.03 10.57 -2.77
CA VAL A 30 -6.94 11.70 -2.50
C VAL A 30 -7.71 11.46 -1.20
N GLU A 31 -8.27 10.26 -1.03
CA GLU A 31 -9.02 9.91 0.18
C GLU A 31 -8.15 9.97 1.44
N LEU A 32 -6.96 9.40 1.39
CA LEU A 32 -6.06 9.37 2.55
C LEU A 32 -5.52 10.77 2.87
N GLU A 33 -5.27 11.59 1.86
CA GLU A 33 -4.81 12.97 2.09
C GLU A 33 -5.86 13.84 2.79
N SER A 34 -7.13 13.49 2.64
CA SER A 34 -8.21 14.21 3.33
C SER A 34 -8.42 13.75 4.78
N HIS A 35 -7.77 12.66 5.18
CA HIS A 35 -7.86 12.15 6.55
C HIS A 35 -7.11 13.06 7.51
N SER A 36 -7.73 13.39 8.65
CA SER A 36 -7.20 14.39 9.59
C SER A 36 -5.82 14.04 10.17
N ASP A 37 -5.51 12.76 10.30
CA ASP A 37 -4.23 12.30 10.86
C ASP A 37 -3.12 12.16 9.81
N THR A 38 -3.38 12.49 8.56
CA THR A 38 -2.39 12.33 7.50
C THR A 38 -1.33 13.43 7.54
N LEU A 39 -0.07 13.02 7.67
CA LEU A 39 1.07 13.90 7.47
C LEU A 39 1.36 14.01 5.97
N ARG A 40 1.51 12.87 5.30
CA ARG A 40 1.71 12.81 3.84
C ARG A 40 1.42 11.41 3.32
N VAL A 41 1.15 11.34 2.01
CA VAL A 41 1.02 10.08 1.29
C VAL A 41 2.07 10.08 0.18
N LEU A 42 2.98 9.12 0.22
CA LEU A 42 4.01 8.93 -0.81
C LEU A 42 3.58 7.81 -1.73
N THR A 43 3.80 7.97 -3.03
CA THR A 43 3.45 6.93 -4.01
C THR A 43 4.67 6.55 -4.83
N GLU A 44 4.72 5.27 -5.23
CA GLU A 44 5.75 4.74 -6.11
C GLU A 44 7.16 5.02 -5.58
N VAL A 45 7.38 4.64 -4.32
CA VAL A 45 8.67 4.88 -3.64
C VAL A 45 9.64 3.77 -4.01
N THR A 46 10.71 4.14 -4.70
CA THR A 46 11.74 3.21 -5.15
C THR A 46 12.87 3.14 -4.12
N PHE A 47 13.35 1.94 -3.85
CA PHE A 47 14.49 1.71 -2.98
C PHE A 47 15.27 0.48 -3.43
N PRO A 48 16.59 0.39 -3.10
CA PRO A 48 17.41 -0.68 -3.63
C PRO A 48 17.18 -2.02 -2.97
N ILE A 49 17.42 -3.08 -3.74
CA ILE A 49 17.58 -4.44 -3.20
C ILE A 49 19.07 -4.62 -2.95
N MET A 50 19.42 -4.94 -1.70
CA MET A 50 20.81 -5.11 -1.31
C MET A 50 21.18 -6.58 -1.23
N TYR A 51 22.36 -6.92 -1.72
CA TYR A 51 22.97 -8.23 -1.53
C TYR A 51 24.39 -8.04 -1.02
N LYS A 52 24.66 -8.49 0.21
CA LYS A 52 25.95 -8.30 0.87
C LYS A 52 26.44 -6.85 0.77
N ASP A 53 25.55 -5.92 1.11
CA ASP A 53 25.78 -4.47 1.08
C ASP A 53 26.04 -3.87 -0.30
N VAL A 54 25.71 -4.60 -1.36
CA VAL A 54 25.82 -4.14 -2.74
C VAL A 54 24.43 -4.02 -3.35
N PRO A 55 24.07 -2.87 -3.94
CA PRO A 55 22.79 -2.75 -4.65
C PRO A 55 22.80 -3.66 -5.88
N VAL A 56 21.84 -4.56 -5.95
CA VAL A 56 21.74 -5.52 -7.08
C VAL A 56 20.45 -5.37 -7.87
N GLY A 57 19.57 -4.47 -7.46
CA GLY A 57 18.32 -4.19 -8.14
C GLY A 57 17.53 -3.16 -7.39
N PHE A 58 16.31 -2.89 -7.87
CA PHE A 58 15.41 -1.94 -7.24
C PHE A 58 14.03 -2.56 -7.05
N GLN A 59 13.32 -2.09 -6.05
CA GLN A 59 11.93 -2.45 -5.81
C GLN A 59 11.15 -1.17 -5.53
N ARG A 60 9.83 -1.24 -5.69
CA ARG A 60 8.97 -0.05 -5.58
C ARG A 60 7.74 -0.39 -4.77
N ALA A 61 7.53 0.37 -3.69
CA ALA A 61 6.32 0.30 -2.91
C ALA A 61 5.26 1.20 -3.55
N ASP A 62 4.02 0.73 -3.64
CA ASP A 62 2.95 1.50 -4.27
C ASP A 62 2.64 2.76 -3.49
N MET A 63 2.50 2.65 -2.15
CA MET A 63 2.07 3.77 -1.33
C MET A 63 2.59 3.64 0.09
N ILE A 64 3.03 4.75 0.66
CA ILE A 64 3.37 4.86 2.08
C ILE A 64 2.46 5.94 2.66
N TRP A 65 1.66 5.59 3.66
CA TRP A 65 0.81 6.53 4.38
C TRP A 65 1.48 6.88 5.70
N GLN A 66 1.96 8.11 5.79
CA GLN A 66 2.59 8.63 7.00
C GLN A 66 1.58 9.44 7.78
N LYS A 67 1.34 9.05 9.02
CA LYS A 67 0.39 9.72 9.89
C LYS A 67 1.08 10.71 10.82
N LYS A 68 0.37 11.75 11.22
CA LYS A 68 0.86 12.74 12.19
C LYS A 68 1.16 12.11 13.54
N SER A 69 0.44 11.03 13.87
CA SER A 69 0.67 10.24 15.10
C SER A 69 2.02 9.52 15.10
N GLY A 70 2.70 9.45 13.95
CA GLY A 70 3.98 8.78 13.79
C GLY A 70 3.90 7.39 13.19
N GLN A 71 2.71 6.84 13.04
CA GLN A 71 2.54 5.53 12.40
C GLN A 71 2.76 5.64 10.88
N ASN A 72 3.51 4.69 10.33
CA ASN A 72 3.78 4.58 8.89
C ASN A 72 3.24 3.26 8.38
N LEU A 73 2.38 3.31 7.38
CA LEU A 73 1.77 2.14 6.79
C LEU A 73 2.17 2.02 5.33
N LEU A 74 2.47 0.78 4.91
CA LEU A 74 2.72 0.48 3.50
C LEU A 74 1.47 -0.14 2.90
N LEU A 75 1.06 0.39 1.75
CA LEU A 75 -0.10 -0.12 1.03
C LEU A 75 0.36 -0.62 -0.33
N GLU A 76 0.01 -1.87 -0.62
CA GLU A 76 0.25 -2.49 -1.92
C GLU A 76 -1.11 -2.67 -2.59
N LEU A 77 -1.30 -2.08 -3.76
CA LEU A 77 -2.59 -2.05 -4.42
C LEU A 77 -2.66 -3.08 -5.55
N LYS A 78 -3.80 -3.74 -5.65
CA LYS A 78 -4.09 -4.69 -6.71
C LYS A 78 -5.51 -4.45 -7.23
N ALA A 79 -5.78 -4.92 -8.45
CA ALA A 79 -7.10 -4.89 -9.06
C ALA A 79 -7.26 -6.20 -9.84
N VAL A 80 -7.36 -7.31 -9.11
CA VAL A 80 -7.33 -8.67 -9.67
C VAL A 80 -8.39 -9.55 -9.03
N GLN A 81 -8.72 -10.65 -9.70
CA GLN A 81 -9.63 -11.66 -9.16
C GLN A 81 -9.04 -12.35 -7.92
N ASN A 82 -7.76 -12.72 -8.01
CA ASN A 82 -7.08 -13.43 -6.94
C ASN A 82 -5.68 -12.83 -6.77
N VAL A 83 -5.39 -12.35 -5.56
CA VAL A 83 -4.07 -11.83 -5.24
C VAL A 83 -3.08 -12.99 -5.14
N PRO A 84 -2.01 -13.00 -5.96
CA PRO A 84 -1.01 -14.08 -5.88
C PRO A 84 -0.34 -14.11 -4.50
N PRO A 85 -0.11 -15.30 -3.94
CA PRO A 85 0.54 -15.43 -2.61
C PRO A 85 1.90 -14.73 -2.50
N ILE A 86 2.62 -14.59 -3.61
CA ILE A 86 3.92 -13.93 -3.62
C ILE A 86 3.83 -12.46 -3.16
N VAL A 87 2.68 -11.82 -3.32
CA VAL A 87 2.48 -10.42 -2.93
C VAL A 87 2.64 -10.24 -1.43
N VAL A 88 2.20 -11.21 -0.62
CA VAL A 88 2.39 -11.18 0.83
C VAL A 88 3.88 -11.18 1.18
N HIS A 89 4.67 -12.04 0.52
CA HIS A 89 6.12 -12.08 0.72
C HIS A 89 6.78 -10.77 0.29
N GLN A 90 6.31 -10.18 -0.79
CA GLN A 90 6.80 -8.92 -1.29
C GLN A 90 6.57 -7.79 -0.28
N VAL A 91 5.37 -7.72 0.30
CA VAL A 91 5.05 -6.72 1.33
C VAL A 91 5.89 -6.93 2.57
N LYS A 92 6.04 -8.18 3.04
CA LYS A 92 6.90 -8.49 4.19
C LYS A 92 8.33 -8.03 3.97
N ARG A 93 8.86 -8.24 2.77
CA ARG A 93 10.21 -7.80 2.40
C ARG A 93 10.31 -6.28 2.43
N TYR A 94 9.31 -5.57 1.91
CA TYR A 94 9.28 -4.11 1.98
C TYR A 94 9.27 -3.61 3.42
N LEU A 95 8.45 -4.20 4.27
CA LEU A 95 8.39 -3.81 5.69
C LEU A 95 9.72 -3.99 6.39
N SER A 96 10.44 -5.07 6.07
CA SER A 96 11.73 -5.41 6.71
C SER A 96 12.89 -4.56 6.21
N HIS A 97 12.86 -4.13 4.95
CA HIS A 97 14.03 -3.57 4.28
C HIS A 97 13.87 -2.12 3.81
N PHE A 98 12.72 -1.49 4.06
CA PHE A 98 12.52 -0.11 3.65
C PHE A 98 13.50 0.80 4.40
N PRO A 99 14.38 1.54 3.67
CA PRO A 99 15.49 2.24 4.31
C PRO A 99 15.17 3.64 4.83
N PHE A 100 14.02 4.21 4.44
CA PHE A 100 13.75 5.63 4.70
C PHE A 100 12.93 5.91 5.94
N ALA A 101 12.23 4.91 6.46
CA ALA A 101 11.42 5.03 7.67
C ALA A 101 11.08 3.64 8.18
N LYS A 102 10.76 3.54 9.49
CA LYS A 102 10.22 2.31 10.02
C LYS A 102 8.76 2.19 9.57
N LEU A 103 8.45 1.07 8.92
CA LEU A 103 7.08 0.74 8.51
C LEU A 103 6.46 -0.17 9.57
N ASP A 104 5.35 0.26 10.14
CA ASP A 104 4.72 -0.44 11.27
C ASP A 104 3.88 -1.64 10.82
N VAL A 105 3.17 -1.47 9.72
CA VAL A 105 2.30 -2.51 9.20
C VAL A 105 2.07 -2.30 7.71
N GLY A 106 1.79 -3.38 7.00
CA GLY A 106 1.42 -3.32 5.59
C GLY A 106 -0.01 -3.77 5.37
N ALA A 107 -0.57 -3.36 4.25
CA ALA A 107 -1.86 -3.83 3.79
C ALA A 107 -1.82 -4.08 2.29
N ILE A 108 -2.43 -5.16 1.87
CA ILE A 108 -2.71 -5.40 0.45
C ILE A 108 -4.16 -4.98 0.26
N VAL A 109 -4.37 -3.97 -0.58
CA VAL A 109 -5.70 -3.45 -0.89
C VAL A 109 -6.04 -3.90 -2.31
N ASN A 110 -6.95 -4.85 -2.42
CA ASN A 110 -7.36 -5.37 -3.72
C ASN A 110 -8.73 -4.82 -4.09
N PHE A 111 -8.78 -4.08 -5.18
CA PHE A 111 -10.04 -3.62 -5.79
C PHE A 111 -10.56 -4.74 -6.69
N HIS A 112 -11.07 -5.78 -6.03
CA HIS A 112 -11.66 -6.92 -6.70
C HIS A 112 -12.90 -6.48 -7.50
N PRO A 113 -13.24 -7.12 -8.62
CA PRO A 113 -14.41 -6.72 -9.40
C PRO A 113 -15.73 -6.63 -8.63
N SER A 114 -15.85 -7.34 -7.52
CA SER A 114 -17.10 -7.38 -6.73
C SER A 114 -17.03 -6.56 -5.45
N GLU A 115 -15.84 -6.37 -4.86
CA GLU A 115 -15.70 -5.76 -3.55
C GLU A 115 -14.25 -5.38 -3.27
N VAL A 116 -14.06 -4.43 -2.37
CA VAL A 116 -12.72 -4.14 -1.84
C VAL A 116 -12.33 -5.22 -0.83
N GLN A 117 -11.12 -5.73 -0.97
CA GLN A 117 -10.54 -6.69 -0.04
C GLN A 117 -9.29 -6.07 0.58
N VAL A 118 -9.20 -6.04 1.91
CA VAL A 118 -8.05 -5.50 2.62
C VAL A 118 -7.42 -6.61 3.47
N HIS A 119 -6.16 -6.88 3.21
CA HIS A 119 -5.41 -7.92 3.90
C HIS A 119 -4.24 -7.28 4.66
N CYS A 120 -4.26 -7.41 5.98
CA CYS A 120 -3.20 -6.86 6.84
C CYS A 120 -1.97 -7.78 6.82
N VAL A 121 -0.79 -7.19 6.67
CA VAL A 121 0.48 -7.92 6.65
C VAL A 121 1.40 -7.34 7.71
N THR A 122 1.91 -8.21 8.57
CA THR A 122 2.88 -7.82 9.60
C THR A 122 4.15 -8.65 9.47
N VAL A 123 5.24 -8.09 9.98
CA VAL A 123 6.51 -8.82 10.13
C VAL A 123 6.63 -9.21 11.58
N ASP A 124 6.74 -10.50 11.82
CA ASP A 124 6.81 -11.05 13.18
C ASP A 124 7.96 -12.04 13.33
#